data_7d6db4d19b716dc7f27aee3436592728
#
_entry.id   7d6db4d19b716dc7f27aee3436592728
#
_cell.length_a   1.000
_cell.length_b   1.000
_cell.length_c   1.000
_cell.angle_alpha   90.00
_cell.angle_beta   90.00
_cell.angle_gamma   90.00
#
_symmetry.space_group_name_H-M   'P 1'
#
loop_
_entity.id
_entity.type
_entity.pdbx_description
1 polymer ?
#
loop_
_entity_poly.entity_id
_entity_poly.type
_entity_poly.pdbx_seq_one_letter_code
_entity_poly.pdbx_strand_id
1 'polypeptide(L)'
;MRARVKHRRVADGRRQSTAYEMRRLRLIAERARGSVLDVGYAQFPNPFLDAAKTTGVDLEPPASPSTYAEELIGSALDLGPVTHGRRFDTVIAAEVIEHVEDPYAFLRGLRESVAAEGQLILSTPNPLGFPVLLLELVRSKRWFYTINHTHYFLPRWVERMLDLTGFRLIEVRPVGVWLPVGCIPWSPVWMSYQLIYVAEAR
;
A
#
# COMPACT_ATOMS: atom_id res chain seq x y z
N MET A 1 -3.87 18.54 -25.50
CA MET A 1 -3.16 17.39 -26.07
C MET A 1 -2.95 16.39 -24.95
N ARG A 2 -3.86 15.41 -24.78
CA ARG A 2 -3.81 14.45 -23.66
C ARG A 2 -2.82 13.34 -24.02
N ALA A 3 -1.72 13.28 -23.31
CA ALA A 3 -0.76 12.18 -23.43
C ALA A 3 -1.41 10.90 -22.91
N ARG A 4 -1.81 9.99 -23.81
CA ARG A 4 -2.18 8.62 -23.50
C ARG A 4 -0.93 7.88 -23.06
N VAL A 5 -0.70 7.77 -21.75
CA VAL A 5 0.28 6.82 -21.22
C VAL A 5 -0.27 5.43 -21.52
N LYS A 6 0.24 4.80 -22.56
CA LYS A 6 0.03 3.38 -22.83
C LYS A 6 0.68 2.60 -21.69
N HIS A 7 -0.10 2.10 -20.75
CA HIS A 7 0.34 1.06 -19.84
C HIS A 7 0.73 -0.16 -20.67
N ARG A 8 2.01 -0.25 -20.97
CA ARG A 8 2.59 -1.46 -21.53
C ARG A 8 2.56 -2.47 -20.39
N ARG A 9 1.62 -3.43 -20.45
CA ARG A 9 1.68 -4.63 -19.62
C ARG A 9 3.08 -5.18 -19.78
N VAL A 10 3.92 -5.00 -18.79
CA VAL A 10 5.16 -5.75 -18.68
C VAL A 10 4.73 -7.15 -18.27
N ALA A 11 4.49 -7.98 -19.28
CA ALA A 11 4.47 -9.43 -19.12
C ALA A 11 5.91 -9.87 -18.83
N ASP A 12 6.43 -9.43 -17.69
CA ASP A 12 7.66 -9.96 -17.16
C ASP A 12 7.29 -11.02 -16.14
N GLY A 13 7.59 -12.27 -16.50
CA GLY A 13 7.29 -13.50 -15.79
C GLY A 13 7.90 -13.62 -14.39
N ARG A 14 7.79 -12.58 -13.60
CA ARG A 14 8.02 -12.64 -12.17
C ARG A 14 6.72 -13.14 -11.52
N ARG A 15 6.68 -14.42 -11.28
CA ARG A 15 5.99 -14.94 -10.11
C ARG A 15 6.69 -14.32 -8.89
N GLN A 16 6.36 -13.06 -8.55
CA GLN A 16 6.52 -12.62 -7.17
C GLN A 16 5.89 -13.73 -6.36
N SER A 17 6.61 -14.21 -5.35
CA SER A 17 6.12 -15.34 -4.58
C SER A 17 4.71 -14.98 -4.10
N THR A 18 3.71 -15.61 -4.68
CA THR A 18 2.30 -15.45 -4.29
C THR A 18 2.15 -15.58 -2.77
N ALA A 19 3.01 -16.36 -2.14
CA ALA A 19 3.11 -16.53 -0.70
C ALA A 19 3.52 -15.25 0.04
N TYR A 20 4.43 -14.44 -0.50
CA TYR A 20 4.85 -13.19 0.12
C TYR A 20 3.74 -12.14 0.08
N GLU A 21 3.10 -11.96 -1.07
CA GLU A 21 1.96 -11.04 -1.23
C GLU A 21 0.78 -11.47 -0.36
N MET A 22 0.42 -12.75 -0.38
CA MET A 22 -0.65 -13.28 0.47
C MET A 22 -0.38 -13.09 1.96
N ARG A 23 0.90 -13.17 2.38
CA ARG A 23 1.29 -12.87 3.75
C ARG A 23 1.08 -11.38 4.08
N ARG A 24 1.50 -10.47 3.20
CA ARG A 24 1.29 -9.02 3.38
C ARG A 24 -0.19 -8.70 3.54
N LEU A 25 -1.03 -9.19 2.62
CA LEU A 25 -2.48 -8.98 2.64
C LEU A 25 -3.11 -9.51 3.94
N ARG A 26 -2.67 -10.68 4.42
CA ARG A 26 -3.14 -11.23 5.70
C ARG A 26 -2.73 -10.36 6.88
N LEU A 27 -1.48 -9.93 6.95
CA LEU A 27 -1.00 -9.06 8.03
C LEU A 27 -1.72 -7.72 8.08
N ILE A 28 -2.11 -7.18 6.93
CA ILE A 28 -2.96 -5.98 6.81
C ILE A 28 -4.35 -6.27 7.37
N ALA A 29 -4.99 -7.35 6.92
CA ALA A 29 -6.35 -7.72 7.34
C ALA A 29 -6.44 -8.03 8.84
N GLU A 30 -5.39 -8.57 9.46
CA GLU A 30 -5.33 -8.80 10.92
C GLU A 30 -5.45 -7.50 11.75
N ARG A 31 -5.17 -6.35 11.15
CA ARG A 31 -5.26 -5.03 11.79
C ARG A 31 -6.49 -4.23 11.37
N ALA A 32 -7.14 -4.62 10.28
CA ALA A 32 -8.36 -3.95 9.82
C ALA A 32 -9.51 -4.19 10.80
N ARG A 33 -10.28 -3.12 11.05
CA ARG A 33 -11.45 -3.16 11.96
C ARG A 33 -12.55 -2.25 11.43
N GLY A 34 -13.78 -2.56 11.78
CA GLY A 34 -14.96 -1.76 11.43
C GLY A 34 -15.18 -1.65 9.92
N SER A 35 -15.62 -0.48 9.47
CA SER A 35 -15.73 -0.15 8.05
C SER A 35 -14.35 0.11 7.44
N VAL A 36 -14.11 -0.44 6.25
CA VAL A 36 -12.80 -0.43 5.60
C VAL A 36 -12.88 0.29 4.25
N LEU A 37 -11.93 1.20 4.01
CA LEU A 37 -11.61 1.75 2.69
C LEU A 37 -10.29 1.18 2.23
N ASP A 38 -10.26 0.44 1.11
CA ASP A 38 -9.05 -0.12 0.50
C ASP A 38 -8.69 0.67 -0.76
N VAL A 39 -7.64 1.50 -0.67
CA VAL A 39 -7.20 2.42 -1.72
C VAL A 39 -6.10 1.79 -2.54
N GLY A 40 -6.26 1.75 -3.88
CA GLY A 40 -5.30 1.13 -4.79
C GLY A 40 -5.45 -0.40 -4.85
N TYR A 41 -6.65 -0.92 -4.62
CA TYR A 41 -6.93 -2.35 -4.44
C TYR A 41 -6.99 -3.15 -5.75
N ALA A 42 -7.23 -2.49 -6.89
CA ALA A 42 -7.67 -3.16 -8.12
C ALA A 42 -6.66 -4.20 -8.67
N GLN A 43 -5.37 -4.01 -8.42
CA GLN A 43 -4.36 -4.98 -8.85
C GLN A 43 -4.37 -6.25 -7.99
N PHE A 44 -4.61 -6.12 -6.68
CA PHE A 44 -4.61 -7.22 -5.71
C PHE A 44 -5.65 -6.98 -4.62
N PRO A 45 -6.97 -7.20 -4.89
CA PRO A 45 -7.99 -7.14 -3.86
C PRO A 45 -7.63 -8.06 -2.70
N ASN A 46 -7.75 -7.58 -1.47
CA ASN A 46 -7.35 -8.34 -0.29
C ASN A 46 -8.42 -9.36 0.10
N PRO A 47 -8.18 -10.68 -0.10
CA PRO A 47 -9.18 -11.71 0.13
C PRO A 47 -9.43 -12.03 1.62
N PHE A 48 -8.67 -11.41 2.53
CA PHE A 48 -8.78 -11.64 3.97
C PHE A 48 -9.58 -10.55 4.68
N LEU A 49 -9.98 -9.48 4.00
CA LEU A 49 -10.87 -8.46 4.54
C LEU A 49 -12.33 -8.96 4.61
N ASP A 50 -13.09 -8.41 5.56
CA ASP A 50 -14.55 -8.60 5.59
C ASP A 50 -15.17 -7.87 4.39
N ALA A 51 -15.53 -8.65 3.39
CA ALA A 51 -16.04 -8.14 2.13
C ALA A 51 -17.28 -7.24 2.31
N ALA A 52 -18.18 -7.59 3.25
CA ALA A 52 -19.41 -6.85 3.51
C ALA A 52 -19.17 -5.46 4.14
N LYS A 53 -17.96 -5.20 4.64
CA LYS A 53 -17.57 -3.92 5.29
C LYS A 53 -16.52 -3.16 4.50
N THR A 54 -16.10 -3.68 3.34
CA THR A 54 -15.00 -3.10 2.56
C THR A 54 -15.51 -2.37 1.34
N THR A 55 -15.08 -1.12 1.18
CA THR A 55 -15.21 -0.31 -0.03
C THR A 55 -13.83 -0.21 -0.68
N GLY A 56 -13.72 -0.53 -1.96
CA GLY A 56 -12.50 -0.36 -2.74
C GLY A 56 -12.51 0.94 -3.54
N VAL A 57 -11.38 1.64 -3.65
CA VAL A 57 -11.18 2.79 -4.53
C VAL A 57 -9.93 2.59 -5.37
N ASP A 58 -10.07 2.72 -6.69
CA ASP A 58 -8.93 2.69 -7.62
C ASP A 58 -9.23 3.55 -8.86
N LEU A 59 -8.21 3.86 -9.65
CA LEU A 59 -8.34 4.57 -10.93
C LEU A 59 -9.02 3.73 -12.01
N GLU A 60 -8.91 2.41 -11.89
CA GLU A 60 -9.47 1.43 -12.83
C GLU A 60 -10.20 0.33 -12.06
N PRO A 61 -11.20 -0.32 -12.68
CA PRO A 61 -11.84 -1.48 -12.06
C PRO A 61 -10.86 -2.64 -11.91
N PRO A 62 -11.04 -3.51 -10.92
CA PRO A 62 -10.16 -4.65 -10.72
C PRO A 62 -10.18 -5.59 -11.94
N ALA A 63 -9.00 -6.15 -12.27
CA ALA A 63 -8.85 -7.08 -13.38
C ALA A 63 -9.61 -8.42 -13.17
N SER A 64 -9.93 -8.73 -11.93
CA SER A 64 -10.76 -9.85 -11.50
C SER A 64 -11.84 -9.32 -10.56
N PRO A 65 -13.07 -9.89 -10.58
CA PRO A 65 -14.11 -9.45 -9.66
C PRO A 65 -13.62 -9.48 -8.22
N SER A 66 -13.75 -8.37 -7.51
CA SER A 66 -13.55 -8.35 -6.07
C SER A 66 -14.84 -8.81 -5.37
N THR A 67 -14.72 -9.15 -4.11
CA THR A 67 -15.88 -9.50 -3.28
C THR A 67 -16.34 -8.34 -2.41
N TYR A 68 -15.73 -7.14 -2.57
CA TYR A 68 -16.02 -5.98 -1.75
C TYR A 68 -17.48 -5.52 -1.92
N ALA A 69 -18.04 -4.99 -0.85
CA ALA A 69 -19.43 -4.49 -0.85
C ALA A 69 -19.64 -3.36 -1.86
N GLU A 70 -18.58 -2.59 -2.12
CA GLU A 70 -18.63 -1.45 -3.03
C GLU A 70 -17.28 -1.24 -3.72
N GLU A 71 -17.34 -0.91 -5.00
CA GLU A 71 -16.19 -0.58 -5.83
C GLU A 71 -16.38 0.81 -6.44
N LEU A 72 -15.49 1.73 -6.11
CA LEU A 72 -15.53 3.11 -6.56
C LEU A 72 -14.36 3.38 -7.51
N ILE A 73 -14.63 4.09 -8.59
CA ILE A 73 -13.61 4.51 -9.54
C ILE A 73 -13.28 5.97 -9.29
N GLY A 74 -12.03 6.24 -8.94
CA GLY A 74 -11.57 7.59 -8.67
C GLY A 74 -10.13 7.69 -8.21
N SER A 75 -9.66 8.93 -8.07
CA SER A 75 -8.27 9.17 -7.68
C SER A 75 -8.12 9.07 -6.16
N ALA A 76 -7.05 8.39 -5.74
CA ALA A 76 -6.60 8.37 -4.35
C ALA A 76 -6.18 9.76 -3.81
N LEU A 77 -5.97 10.74 -4.71
CA LEU A 77 -5.68 12.14 -4.35
C LEU A 77 -6.95 12.99 -4.13
N ASP A 78 -8.13 12.44 -4.44
CA ASP A 78 -9.43 13.14 -4.35
C ASP A 78 -10.50 12.23 -3.74
N LEU A 79 -10.21 11.66 -2.58
CA LEU A 79 -11.08 10.68 -1.93
C LEU A 79 -12.40 11.27 -1.44
N GLY A 80 -12.41 12.53 -1.03
CA GLY A 80 -13.63 13.19 -0.52
C GLY A 80 -14.82 13.07 -1.48
N PRO A 81 -14.76 13.57 -2.71
CA PRO A 81 -15.79 13.40 -3.71
C PRO A 81 -16.07 11.93 -4.07
N VAL A 82 -15.03 11.11 -4.21
CA VAL A 82 -15.16 9.70 -4.60
C VAL A 82 -15.95 8.89 -3.55
N THR A 83 -15.68 9.13 -2.28
CA THR A 83 -16.36 8.46 -1.17
C THR A 83 -17.58 9.18 -0.65
N HIS A 84 -18.00 10.29 -1.30
CA HIS A 84 -19.09 11.18 -0.85
C HIS A 84 -18.88 11.70 0.58
N GLY A 85 -17.65 12.00 0.96
CA GLY A 85 -17.29 12.52 2.28
C GLY A 85 -17.39 11.49 3.42
N ARG A 86 -17.58 10.20 3.11
CA ARG A 86 -17.63 9.14 4.11
C ARG A 86 -16.27 8.99 4.81
N ARG A 87 -16.34 8.59 6.09
CA ARG A 87 -15.17 8.24 6.90
C ARG A 87 -15.24 6.79 7.31
N PHE A 88 -14.08 6.17 7.44
CA PHE A 88 -13.93 4.75 7.69
C PHE A 88 -13.12 4.49 8.95
N ASP A 89 -13.45 3.40 9.66
CA ASP A 89 -12.72 2.98 10.85
C ASP A 89 -11.30 2.51 10.51
N THR A 90 -11.12 1.97 9.30
CA THR A 90 -9.81 1.62 8.76
C THR A 90 -9.70 2.11 7.32
N VAL A 91 -8.64 2.86 7.03
CA VAL A 91 -8.22 3.19 5.66
C VAL A 91 -6.94 2.43 5.36
N ILE A 92 -6.92 1.70 4.26
CA ILE A 92 -5.76 0.94 3.79
C ILE A 92 -5.21 1.62 2.55
N ALA A 93 -3.88 1.79 2.49
CA ALA A 93 -3.15 2.24 1.31
C ALA A 93 -1.89 1.39 1.17
N ALA A 94 -2.02 0.26 0.48
CA ALA A 94 -0.97 -0.75 0.39
C ALA A 94 -0.23 -0.66 -0.94
N GLU A 95 1.07 -0.28 -0.91
CA GLU A 95 1.92 -0.10 -2.10
C GLU A 95 1.35 0.97 -3.06
N VAL A 96 0.90 2.09 -2.54
CA VAL A 96 0.35 3.22 -3.31
C VAL A 96 1.21 4.47 -3.19
N ILE A 97 1.70 4.78 -1.98
CA ILE A 97 2.38 6.05 -1.69
C ILE A 97 3.63 6.27 -2.53
N GLU A 98 4.33 5.21 -2.94
CA GLU A 98 5.50 5.28 -3.80
C GLU A 98 5.19 5.67 -5.25
N HIS A 99 3.92 5.62 -5.65
CA HIS A 99 3.45 5.92 -7.00
C HIS A 99 2.84 7.32 -7.15
N VAL A 100 2.55 8.01 -6.04
CA VAL A 100 1.91 9.33 -6.08
C VAL A 100 2.94 10.45 -6.22
N GLU A 101 2.57 11.53 -6.91
CA GLU A 101 3.45 12.69 -7.13
C GLU A 101 3.66 13.52 -5.86
N ASP A 102 2.60 13.71 -5.04
CA ASP A 102 2.66 14.41 -3.75
C ASP A 102 2.22 13.49 -2.60
N PRO A 103 3.18 12.81 -1.94
CA PRO A 103 2.91 11.92 -0.82
C PRO A 103 2.27 12.62 0.38
N TYR A 104 2.55 13.91 0.61
CA TYR A 104 1.96 14.66 1.71
C TYR A 104 0.49 15.02 1.44
N ALA A 105 0.16 15.44 0.22
CA ALA A 105 -1.23 15.66 -0.18
C ALA A 105 -2.03 14.35 -0.10
N PHE A 106 -1.44 13.25 -0.56
CA PHE A 106 -2.03 11.92 -0.47
C PHE A 106 -2.35 11.54 0.99
N LEU A 107 -1.37 11.63 1.90
CA LEU A 107 -1.58 11.32 3.32
C LEU A 107 -2.64 12.22 3.98
N ARG A 108 -2.71 13.50 3.62
CA ARG A 108 -3.77 14.40 4.10
C ARG A 108 -5.15 13.96 3.60
N GLY A 109 -5.28 13.57 2.33
CA GLY A 109 -6.53 13.02 1.79
C GLY A 109 -6.96 11.73 2.47
N LEU A 110 -6.01 10.82 2.76
CA LEU A 110 -6.28 9.64 3.57
C LEU A 110 -6.75 10.03 4.99
N ARG A 111 -6.13 11.06 5.61
CA ARG A 111 -6.51 11.51 6.96
C ARG A 111 -7.94 12.01 7.03
N GLU A 112 -8.41 12.70 5.99
CA GLU A 112 -9.80 13.17 5.89
C GLU A 112 -10.81 12.03 5.78
N SER A 113 -10.39 10.89 5.21
CA SER A 113 -11.20 9.68 5.05
C SER A 113 -11.19 8.77 6.29
N VAL A 114 -10.29 8.99 7.25
CA VAL A 114 -10.25 8.23 8.52
C VAL A 114 -11.21 8.84 9.54
N ALA A 115 -12.00 8.00 10.21
CA ALA A 115 -12.87 8.39 11.31
C ALA A 115 -12.06 8.91 12.52
N ALA A 116 -12.69 9.59 13.48
CA ALA A 116 -12.02 10.19 14.64
C ALA A 116 -11.21 9.17 15.46
N GLU A 117 -11.78 7.98 15.70
CA GLU A 117 -11.13 6.85 16.40
C GLU A 117 -10.56 5.80 15.40
N GLY A 118 -10.42 6.20 14.14
CA GLY A 118 -9.99 5.31 13.06
C GLY A 118 -8.48 5.20 12.93
N GLN A 119 -8.08 4.36 12.00
CA GLN A 119 -6.67 4.08 11.72
C GLN A 119 -6.35 4.07 10.22
N LEU A 120 -5.11 4.36 9.91
CA LEU A 120 -4.49 4.13 8.61
C LEU A 120 -3.60 2.90 8.69
N ILE A 121 -3.70 2.01 7.71
CA ILE A 121 -2.74 0.93 7.45
C ILE A 121 -2.07 1.22 6.12
N LEU A 122 -0.81 1.63 6.18
CA LEU A 122 0.01 1.96 5.03
C LEU A 122 1.05 0.87 4.81
N SER A 123 1.29 0.43 3.58
CA SER A 123 2.50 -0.33 3.28
C SER A 123 3.28 0.27 2.12
N THR A 124 4.59 0.09 2.16
CA THR A 124 5.49 0.56 1.10
C THR A 124 6.81 -0.25 1.13
N PRO A 125 7.52 -0.38 -0.01
CA PRO A 125 8.82 -1.02 -0.03
C PRO A 125 9.82 -0.34 0.88
N ASN A 126 10.65 -1.16 1.54
CA ASN A 126 11.77 -0.71 2.35
C ASN A 126 13.07 -0.81 1.53
N PRO A 127 13.66 0.31 1.10
CA PRO A 127 14.87 0.29 0.28
C PRO A 127 16.10 -0.28 1.00
N LEU A 128 16.06 -0.35 2.33
CA LEU A 128 17.10 -0.98 3.15
C LEU A 128 16.88 -2.48 3.36
N GLY A 129 15.73 -3.02 2.91
CA GLY A 129 15.38 -4.44 3.09
C GLY A 129 16.35 -5.37 2.37
N PHE A 130 16.80 -6.41 3.09
CA PHE A 130 17.61 -7.47 2.48
C PHE A 130 16.69 -8.47 1.72
N PRO A 131 17.01 -8.94 0.53
CA PRO A 131 18.26 -8.72 -0.23
C PRO A 131 18.22 -7.52 -1.20
N VAL A 132 17.18 -6.68 -1.15
CA VAL A 132 16.97 -5.59 -2.12
C VAL A 132 18.15 -4.64 -2.14
N LEU A 133 18.60 -4.17 -0.96
CA LEU A 133 19.76 -3.30 -0.85
C LEU A 133 21.00 -3.90 -1.52
N LEU A 134 21.26 -5.20 -1.30
CA LEU A 134 22.40 -5.88 -1.90
C LEU A 134 22.27 -5.95 -3.42
N LEU A 135 21.06 -6.20 -3.92
CA LEU A 135 20.78 -6.27 -5.35
C LEU A 135 20.90 -4.91 -6.02
N GLU A 136 20.47 -3.83 -5.36
CA GLU A 136 20.64 -2.45 -5.84
C GLU A 136 22.12 -2.06 -5.89
N LEU A 137 22.94 -2.50 -4.94
CA LEU A 137 24.38 -2.23 -4.92
C LEU A 137 25.17 -3.01 -5.99
N VAL A 138 24.70 -4.22 -6.35
CA VAL A 138 25.46 -5.15 -7.23
C VAL A 138 24.94 -5.14 -8.67
N ARG A 139 23.70 -4.79 -8.90
CA ARG A 139 23.05 -4.86 -10.22
C ARG A 139 22.65 -3.50 -10.73
N SER A 140 23.15 -3.18 -11.93
CA SER A 140 22.74 -1.99 -12.66
C SER A 140 21.25 -1.97 -12.96
N LYS A 141 20.72 -0.80 -13.10
CA LYS A 141 19.41 -0.22 -13.53
C LYS A 141 18.32 -1.13 -14.14
N ARG A 142 18.56 -2.38 -14.46
CA ARG A 142 17.60 -3.23 -15.20
C ARG A 142 16.72 -4.13 -14.33
N TRP A 143 16.99 -4.31 -13.04
CA TRP A 143 16.36 -5.40 -12.27
C TRP A 143 15.38 -4.94 -11.18
N PHE A 144 15.53 -3.74 -10.63
CA PHE A 144 14.72 -3.24 -9.52
C PHE A 144 14.01 -1.93 -9.78
N TYR A 145 14.27 -1.29 -10.91
CA TYR A 145 13.49 -0.14 -11.32
C TYR A 145 12.11 -0.60 -11.80
N THR A 146 11.16 -0.61 -10.91
CA THR A 146 9.77 -0.43 -11.30
C THR A 146 9.68 0.98 -11.85
N ILE A 147 9.47 1.10 -13.17
CA ILE A 147 9.39 2.38 -13.89
C ILE A 147 8.36 3.34 -13.28
N ASN A 148 7.49 2.83 -12.42
CA ASN A 148 6.38 3.56 -11.81
C ASN A 148 6.63 3.99 -10.35
N HIS A 149 7.73 3.58 -9.69
CA HIS A 149 8.07 4.08 -8.37
C HIS A 149 8.73 5.44 -8.50
N THR A 150 8.04 6.49 -8.07
CA THR A 150 8.58 7.85 -8.07
C THR A 150 9.34 8.15 -6.79
N HIS A 151 9.08 7.39 -5.72
CA HIS A 151 9.64 7.61 -4.39
C HIS A 151 10.12 6.33 -3.73
N TYR A 152 11.16 6.49 -2.89
CA TYR A 152 11.62 5.48 -1.93
C TYR A 152 11.67 6.12 -0.54
N PHE A 153 11.01 5.48 0.43
CA PHE A 153 10.89 6.02 1.78
C PHE A 153 11.68 5.20 2.78
N LEU A 154 12.56 5.87 3.54
CA LEU A 154 13.12 5.26 4.74
C LEU A 154 12.07 5.20 5.85
N PRO A 155 12.08 4.17 6.72
CA PRO A 155 11.06 4.01 7.76
C PRO A 155 10.87 5.25 8.64
N ARG A 156 11.96 5.90 9.06
CA ARG A 156 11.93 7.15 9.85
C ARG A 156 11.27 8.32 9.12
N TRP A 157 11.31 8.32 7.79
CA TRP A 157 10.68 9.38 7.00
C TRP A 157 9.19 9.13 6.84
N VAL A 158 8.78 7.86 6.70
CA VAL A 158 7.35 7.51 6.74
C VAL A 158 6.74 7.92 8.07
N GLU A 159 7.40 7.61 9.21
CA GLU A 159 6.98 8.04 10.54
C GLU A 159 6.81 9.56 10.62
N ARG A 160 7.82 10.32 10.14
CA ARG A 160 7.76 11.78 10.13
C ARG A 160 6.66 12.34 9.24
N MET A 161 6.42 11.73 8.07
CA MET A 161 5.35 12.13 7.15
C MET A 161 3.99 11.89 7.78
N LEU A 162 3.78 10.74 8.44
CA LEU A 162 2.56 10.43 9.19
C LEU A 162 2.30 11.47 10.28
N ASP A 163 3.32 11.79 11.08
CA ASP A 163 3.23 12.81 12.14
C ASP A 163 2.82 14.19 11.60
N LEU A 164 3.43 14.63 10.48
CA LEU A 164 3.14 15.91 9.84
C LEU A 164 1.78 15.97 9.15
N THR A 165 1.13 14.85 8.91
CA THR A 165 -0.16 14.75 8.23
C THR A 165 -1.32 14.35 9.14
N GLY A 166 -1.12 14.42 10.47
CA GLY A 166 -2.17 14.23 11.46
C GLY A 166 -2.38 12.77 11.88
N PHE A 167 -1.35 11.94 11.76
CA PHE A 167 -1.35 10.57 12.26
C PHE A 167 -0.35 10.36 13.38
N ARG A 168 -0.60 9.40 14.24
CA ARG A 168 0.31 8.88 15.25
C ARG A 168 0.67 7.44 14.92
N LEU A 169 1.93 7.18 14.62
CA LEU A 169 2.40 5.81 14.36
C LEU A 169 2.27 4.97 15.63
N ILE A 170 1.64 3.80 15.51
CA ILE A 170 1.41 2.84 16.61
C ILE A 170 2.31 1.63 16.45
N GLU A 171 2.45 1.12 15.23
CA GLU A 171 3.17 -0.13 14.97
C GLU A 171 3.84 -0.09 13.59
N VAL A 172 5.03 -0.70 13.50
CA VAL A 172 5.68 -1.05 12.23
C VAL A 172 5.86 -2.57 12.19
N ARG A 173 5.21 -3.23 11.22
CA ARG A 173 5.25 -4.68 11.04
C ARG A 173 6.07 -5.05 9.81
N PRO A 174 7.11 -5.86 9.96
CA PRO A 174 7.82 -6.44 8.83
C PRO A 174 6.98 -7.54 8.17
N VAL A 175 6.91 -7.54 6.83
CA VAL A 175 6.27 -8.63 6.08
C VAL A 175 7.15 -9.87 6.09
N GLY A 176 8.47 -9.71 6.03
CA GLY A 176 9.45 -10.78 6.01
C GLY A 176 10.57 -10.52 5.01
N VAL A 177 11.48 -11.48 4.89
CA VAL A 177 12.50 -11.44 3.84
C VAL A 177 11.95 -12.10 2.59
N TRP A 178 11.90 -11.33 1.50
CA TRP A 178 11.55 -11.86 0.20
C TRP A 178 12.70 -12.70 -0.38
N LEU A 179 12.36 -13.85 -0.92
CA LEU A 179 13.28 -14.71 -1.66
C LEU A 179 12.67 -15.10 -3.00
N PRO A 180 13.47 -15.36 -4.06
CA PRO A 180 12.95 -15.77 -5.36
C PRO A 180 12.07 -17.03 -5.32
N VAL A 181 12.25 -17.87 -4.31
CA VAL A 181 11.53 -19.15 -4.14
C VAL A 181 10.58 -19.17 -2.96
N GLY A 182 10.38 -18.02 -2.27
CA GLY A 182 9.50 -18.00 -1.11
C GLY A 182 9.66 -16.79 -0.21
N CYS A 183 9.26 -16.94 1.04
CA CYS A 183 9.34 -15.90 2.05
C CYS A 183 9.82 -16.48 3.38
N ILE A 184 10.79 -15.82 4.01
CA ILE A 184 11.08 -16.04 5.42
C ILE A 184 10.12 -15.16 6.22
N PRO A 185 9.17 -15.75 6.96
CA PRO A 185 8.07 -14.99 7.57
C PRO A 185 8.50 -14.14 8.78
N TRP A 186 9.69 -14.38 9.29
CA TRP A 186 10.26 -13.62 10.39
C TRP A 186 11.44 -12.78 9.90
N SER A 187 11.45 -11.52 10.24
CA SER A 187 12.60 -10.63 10.00
C SER A 187 12.54 -9.43 10.94
N PRO A 188 13.67 -8.86 11.31
CA PRO A 188 13.69 -7.52 11.89
C PRO A 188 13.25 -6.49 10.83
N VAL A 189 12.74 -5.34 11.29
CA VAL A 189 12.22 -4.26 10.43
C VAL A 189 13.20 -3.87 9.33
N TRP A 190 14.49 -3.74 9.65
CA TRP A 190 15.52 -3.32 8.71
C TRP A 190 15.86 -4.36 7.62
N MET A 191 15.46 -5.63 7.80
CA MET A 191 15.68 -6.70 6.80
C MET A 191 14.45 -6.94 5.91
N SER A 192 13.25 -6.51 6.34
CA SER A 192 12.04 -6.75 5.57
C SER A 192 12.05 -5.95 4.28
N TYR A 193 11.64 -6.59 3.19
CA TYR A 193 11.48 -5.91 1.90
C TYR A 193 10.31 -4.92 1.89
N GLN A 194 9.21 -5.24 2.56
CA GLN A 194 8.06 -4.35 2.72
C GLN A 194 7.74 -4.18 4.20
N LEU A 195 7.30 -2.98 4.56
CA LEU A 195 6.87 -2.65 5.91
C LEU A 195 5.41 -2.21 5.88
N ILE A 196 4.68 -2.61 6.92
CA ILE A 196 3.31 -2.19 7.18
C ILE A 196 3.34 -1.25 8.38
N TYR A 197 2.80 -0.06 8.22
CA TYR A 197 2.69 0.97 9.23
C TYR A 197 1.23 1.07 9.67
N VAL A 198 0.96 0.91 10.95
CA VAL A 198 -0.37 1.14 11.54
C VAL A 198 -0.31 2.45 12.30
N ALA A 199 -1.16 3.39 11.94
CA ALA A 199 -1.19 4.71 12.55
C ALA A 199 -2.63 5.13 12.86
N GLU A 200 -2.84 5.79 14.00
CA GLU A 200 -4.13 6.32 14.42
C GLU A 200 -4.26 7.79 14.02
N ALA A 201 -5.49 8.22 13.75
CA ALA A 201 -5.83 9.62 13.56
C ALA A 201 -5.58 10.42 14.85
N ARG A 202 -4.99 11.62 14.71
CA ARG A 202 -4.87 12.61 15.79
C ARG A 202 -5.98 13.63 15.73
#